data_41ab408a799446a2b50c71b2021f76f4
#
_entry.id   41ab408a799446a2b50c71b2021f76f4
#
_cell.length_a   1.000
_cell.length_b   1.000
_cell.length_c   1.000
_cell.angle_alpha   90.00
_cell.angle_beta   90.00
_cell.angle_gamma   90.00
#
_symmetry.space_group_name_H-M   'P 1'
#
loop_
_entity.id
_entity.type
_entity.pdbx_description
1 polymer ?
#
loop_
_entity_poly.entity_id
_entity_poly.type
_entity_poly.pdbx_seq_one_letter_code
_entity_poly.pdbx_strand_id
1 'polypeptide(L)'
;MSNIKFKIATLVLLCTVVACHAAPPLTYNGEVLEWNYSWKKTQCGTLDINENIIEVSGIACSRVTPGYIWMQSDETVKYIIATDEKGEKRACKVKFDKSIRWDWEDMSGGVYNDTNYLFIGAFGDNDETDGNYSIVYFKEPAIDPENTPEITVTPSNIKYVYPDGKKHNNEALMYDNRENMIYIITKVYYDVCQVFRIPFRLDYGDETQTLEYVCDLGVKSDLGESTTGKPYKGFHLVTAADISPDGKYILIKNHNNIVATYCWVLYWVRQDGESVADAVKRQPQPIKAYNTYEWQGEAICWLDDDTFYTTSDADDGNPPIYKFTRKWGEDTENVQAGKGNRLEMIDHTLYVRSEDGLYALDGRKVE
;
A
#
# COMPACT_ATOMS: atom_id res chain seq x y z
N MET A 1 -11.66 56.95 -42.24
CA MET A 1 -10.55 56.00 -42.58
C MET A 1 -9.91 55.56 -41.32
N SER A 2 -10.31 54.40 -40.81
CA SER A 2 -9.83 53.88 -39.56
C SER A 2 -8.88 52.72 -39.84
N ASN A 3 -7.63 52.86 -39.39
CA ASN A 3 -6.59 51.84 -39.48
C ASN A 3 -6.79 50.73 -38.44
N ILE A 4 -7.22 49.57 -38.91
CA ILE A 4 -7.26 48.35 -38.12
C ILE A 4 -5.85 47.73 -38.16
N LYS A 5 -5.13 47.81 -37.05
CA LYS A 5 -3.85 47.08 -36.84
C LYS A 5 -4.17 45.65 -36.44
N PHE A 6 -3.94 44.70 -37.33
CA PHE A 6 -3.90 43.28 -37.02
C PHE A 6 -2.67 42.99 -36.13
N LYS A 7 -2.91 42.60 -34.88
CA LYS A 7 -1.88 41.97 -34.04
C LYS A 7 -1.86 40.49 -34.37
N ILE A 8 -0.83 40.05 -35.06
CA ILE A 8 -0.50 38.63 -35.21
C ILE A 8 0.03 38.18 -33.86
N ALA A 9 -0.78 37.43 -33.12
CA ALA A 9 -0.31 36.71 -31.94
C ALA A 9 0.39 35.44 -32.43
N THR A 10 1.72 35.41 -32.35
CA THR A 10 2.52 34.22 -32.59
C THR A 10 2.26 33.27 -31.45
N LEU A 11 1.43 32.25 -31.68
CA LEU A 11 1.21 31.14 -30.77
C LEU A 11 2.48 30.26 -30.82
N VAL A 12 3.38 30.47 -29.89
CA VAL A 12 4.49 29.54 -29.66
C VAL A 12 3.91 28.29 -29.00
N LEU A 13 3.67 27.28 -29.83
CA LEU A 13 3.31 25.94 -29.37
C LEU A 13 4.57 25.35 -28.68
N LEU A 14 4.64 25.48 -27.37
CA LEU A 14 5.64 24.79 -26.55
C LEU A 14 5.25 23.30 -26.55
N CYS A 15 5.74 22.57 -27.57
CA CYS A 15 5.77 21.11 -27.47
C CYS A 15 6.75 20.76 -26.33
N THR A 16 6.26 20.65 -25.11
CA THR A 16 6.98 19.94 -24.08
C THR A 16 7.01 18.48 -24.51
N VAL A 17 8.13 18.06 -25.05
CA VAL A 17 8.49 16.65 -25.17
C VAL A 17 8.54 16.15 -23.73
N VAL A 18 7.48 15.54 -23.26
CA VAL A 18 7.54 14.71 -22.07
C VAL A 18 8.42 13.55 -22.46
N ALA A 19 9.73 13.70 -22.22
CA ALA A 19 10.62 12.59 -22.27
C ALA A 19 10.07 11.59 -21.24
N CYS A 20 9.55 10.44 -21.70
CA CYS A 20 9.29 9.31 -20.84
C CYS A 20 10.63 8.89 -20.22
N HIS A 21 11.00 9.53 -19.12
CA HIS A 21 12.10 9.08 -18.34
C HIS A 21 11.66 7.76 -17.72
N ALA A 22 12.40 6.71 -17.99
CA ALA A 22 12.21 5.46 -17.25
C ALA A 22 12.33 5.78 -15.75
N ALA A 23 11.46 5.18 -14.94
CA ALA A 23 11.56 5.33 -13.50
C ALA A 23 12.98 4.96 -13.05
N PRO A 24 13.60 5.75 -12.16
CA PRO A 24 14.93 5.44 -11.68
C PRO A 24 14.93 4.06 -11.01
N PRO A 25 16.03 3.30 -11.15
CA PRO A 25 16.09 1.97 -10.58
C PRO A 25 16.02 2.02 -9.05
N LEU A 26 15.30 1.08 -8.47
CA LEU A 26 15.38 0.80 -7.04
C LEU A 26 16.60 -0.09 -6.77
N THR A 27 17.32 0.19 -5.71
CA THR A 27 18.49 -0.60 -5.30
C THR A 27 18.36 -1.08 -3.85
N TYR A 28 19.01 -2.20 -3.55
CA TYR A 28 19.15 -2.73 -2.20
C TYR A 28 20.62 -3.13 -2.02
N ASN A 29 21.29 -2.61 -0.99
CA ASN A 29 22.74 -2.82 -0.77
C ASN A 29 23.63 -2.48 -1.99
N GLY A 30 23.20 -1.53 -2.83
CA GLY A 30 23.91 -1.12 -4.03
C GLY A 30 23.65 -1.95 -5.28
N GLU A 31 22.83 -3.00 -5.19
CA GLU A 31 22.40 -3.82 -6.33
C GLU A 31 21.02 -3.37 -6.82
N VAL A 32 20.84 -3.31 -8.14
CA VAL A 32 19.55 -2.96 -8.74
C VAL A 32 18.55 -4.09 -8.51
N LEU A 33 17.37 -3.73 -8.00
CA LEU A 33 16.30 -4.70 -7.78
C LEU A 33 15.68 -5.16 -9.10
N GLU A 34 15.50 -6.46 -9.23
CA GLU A 34 14.76 -7.05 -10.34
C GLU A 34 13.26 -6.92 -10.12
N TRP A 35 12.53 -6.54 -11.19
CA TRP A 35 11.09 -6.40 -11.14
C TRP A 35 10.38 -7.73 -11.07
N ASN A 36 9.38 -7.81 -10.20
CA ASN A 36 8.45 -8.92 -10.16
C ASN A 36 7.34 -8.70 -11.22
N TYR A 37 7.31 -9.57 -12.23
CA TYR A 37 6.36 -9.52 -13.35
C TYR A 37 5.11 -10.38 -13.11
N SER A 38 4.99 -11.05 -11.99
CA SER A 38 3.92 -12.01 -11.69
C SER A 38 2.56 -11.38 -11.43
N TRP A 39 2.40 -10.07 -11.68
CA TRP A 39 1.17 -9.33 -11.39
C TRP A 39 0.57 -8.74 -12.65
N LYS A 40 -0.79 -8.82 -12.73
CA LYS A 40 -1.59 -8.15 -13.76
C LYS A 40 -2.37 -7.03 -13.09
N LYS A 41 -2.15 -5.80 -13.53
CA LYS A 41 -2.92 -4.61 -13.13
C LYS A 41 -4.15 -4.46 -14.02
N THR A 42 -5.30 -4.21 -13.41
CA THR A 42 -6.56 -3.91 -14.09
C THR A 42 -7.26 -2.79 -13.34
N GLN A 43 -7.72 -1.76 -14.03
CA GLN A 43 -8.64 -0.81 -13.41
C GLN A 43 -10.00 -1.48 -13.33
N CYS A 44 -10.49 -1.76 -12.12
CA CYS A 44 -11.77 -2.43 -11.90
C CYS A 44 -12.90 -1.44 -11.61
N GLY A 45 -12.57 -0.23 -11.17
CA GLY A 45 -13.53 0.80 -10.83
C GLY A 45 -12.93 2.20 -10.79
N THR A 46 -13.77 3.12 -10.36
CA THR A 46 -13.42 4.52 -10.12
C THR A 46 -14.28 5.01 -8.96
N LEU A 47 -13.67 5.60 -7.95
CA LEU A 47 -14.43 6.16 -6.83
C LEU A 47 -15.24 7.36 -7.27
N ASP A 48 -16.54 7.34 -7.03
CA ASP A 48 -17.36 8.53 -7.13
C ASP A 48 -17.23 9.35 -5.84
N ILE A 49 -16.47 10.42 -5.87
CA ILE A 49 -16.24 11.29 -4.72
C ILE A 49 -17.50 11.98 -4.21
N ASN A 50 -18.55 12.11 -5.01
CA ASN A 50 -19.84 12.68 -4.57
C ASN A 50 -20.64 11.71 -3.70
N GLU A 51 -20.48 10.42 -3.93
CA GLU A 51 -21.17 9.34 -3.19
C GLU A 51 -20.32 8.77 -2.05
N ASN A 52 -19.00 8.94 -2.13
CA ASN A 52 -18.04 8.31 -1.23
C ASN A 52 -17.29 9.36 -0.38
N ILE A 53 -15.99 9.24 -0.34
CA ILE A 53 -15.08 10.16 0.33
C ILE A 53 -14.03 10.64 -0.66
N ILE A 54 -13.48 11.82 -0.41
CA ILE A 54 -12.33 12.36 -1.12
C ILE A 54 -11.06 12.12 -0.28
N GLU A 55 -9.90 12.27 -0.90
CA GLU A 55 -8.60 12.13 -0.21
C GLU A 55 -8.49 10.79 0.51
N VAL A 56 -8.66 9.68 -0.27
CA VAL A 56 -8.57 8.34 0.29
C VAL A 56 -7.13 8.00 0.64
N SER A 57 -6.86 7.87 1.93
CA SER A 57 -5.53 7.55 2.45
C SER A 57 -5.39 6.07 2.84
N GLY A 58 -6.40 5.45 3.44
CA GLY A 58 -6.34 4.04 3.84
C GLY A 58 -7.51 3.20 3.34
N ILE A 59 -7.22 1.94 2.96
CA ILE A 59 -8.23 0.95 2.57
C ILE A 59 -7.99 -0.41 3.23
N ALA A 60 -9.08 -1.18 3.45
CA ALA A 60 -9.01 -2.57 3.89
C ALA A 60 -10.13 -3.39 3.26
N CYS A 61 -9.84 -4.57 2.72
CA CYS A 61 -10.87 -5.46 2.24
C CYS A 61 -11.68 -6.04 3.40
N SER A 62 -13.02 -6.01 3.27
CA SER A 62 -13.90 -6.61 4.28
C SER A 62 -13.72 -8.12 4.36
N ARG A 63 -13.47 -8.62 5.56
CA ARG A 63 -13.37 -10.05 5.88
C ARG A 63 -14.70 -10.60 6.40
N VAL A 64 -15.57 -9.73 6.94
CA VAL A 64 -16.91 -10.10 7.42
C VAL A 64 -17.91 -10.17 6.28
N THR A 65 -17.82 -9.23 5.33
CA THR A 65 -18.72 -9.18 4.17
C THR A 65 -17.88 -9.10 2.88
N PRO A 66 -17.43 -10.24 2.33
CA PRO A 66 -16.58 -10.26 1.15
C PRO A 66 -17.17 -9.51 -0.04
N GLY A 67 -16.31 -8.87 -0.84
CA GLY A 67 -16.73 -8.08 -2.01
C GLY A 67 -16.82 -6.57 -1.73
N TYR A 68 -16.58 -6.16 -0.49
CA TYR A 68 -16.52 -4.74 -0.12
C TYR A 68 -15.11 -4.32 0.35
N ILE A 69 -14.84 -3.04 0.17
CA ILE A 69 -13.59 -2.38 0.57
C ILE A 69 -13.96 -1.24 1.52
N TRP A 70 -13.43 -1.29 2.73
CA TRP A 70 -13.46 -0.19 3.68
C TRP A 70 -12.47 0.89 3.27
N MET A 71 -12.85 2.15 3.46
CA MET A 71 -12.05 3.31 3.07
C MET A 71 -12.16 4.41 4.10
N GLN A 72 -11.09 5.15 4.27
CA GLN A 72 -11.03 6.37 5.06
C GLN A 72 -10.37 7.50 4.28
N SER A 73 -10.63 8.72 4.73
CA SER A 73 -9.98 9.96 4.31
C SER A 73 -9.04 10.42 5.43
N ASP A 74 -7.96 11.10 5.09
CA ASP A 74 -7.04 11.70 6.06
C ASP A 74 -7.65 12.90 6.78
N GLU A 75 -8.21 13.88 6.07
CA GLU A 75 -8.62 15.16 6.65
C GLU A 75 -10.12 15.49 6.55
N THR A 76 -10.84 14.98 5.56
CA THR A 76 -12.13 15.54 5.17
C THR A 76 -13.31 15.08 6.01
N VAL A 77 -13.30 13.86 6.53
CA VAL A 77 -14.46 13.27 7.22
C VAL A 77 -14.08 12.40 8.41
N LYS A 78 -14.92 12.40 9.47
CA LYS A 78 -14.75 11.59 10.69
C LYS A 78 -15.58 10.30 10.68
N TYR A 79 -15.61 9.63 9.54
CA TYR A 79 -16.26 8.34 9.39
C TYR A 79 -15.53 7.53 8.33
N ILE A 80 -15.72 6.25 8.34
CA ILE A 80 -15.28 5.39 7.25
C ILE A 80 -16.46 4.94 6.42
N ILE A 81 -16.21 4.54 5.20
CA ILE A 81 -17.21 4.00 4.30
C ILE A 81 -16.82 2.62 3.81
N ALA A 82 -17.78 1.88 3.27
CA ALA A 82 -17.53 0.72 2.44
C ALA A 82 -18.12 0.92 1.05
N THR A 83 -17.41 0.44 0.03
CA THR A 83 -17.87 0.37 -1.36
C THR A 83 -17.46 -0.96 -1.98
N ASP A 84 -18.04 -1.33 -3.12
CA ASP A 84 -17.55 -2.46 -3.91
C ASP A 84 -16.30 -2.07 -4.74
N GLU A 85 -15.74 -3.01 -5.48
CA GLU A 85 -14.57 -2.76 -6.33
C GLU A 85 -14.83 -1.78 -7.50
N LYS A 86 -16.09 -1.40 -7.74
CA LYS A 86 -16.44 -0.41 -8.78
C LYS A 86 -16.36 1.01 -8.26
N GLY A 87 -16.58 1.20 -6.94
CA GLY A 87 -16.50 2.51 -6.31
C GLY A 87 -17.64 3.47 -6.62
N GLU A 88 -18.68 3.00 -7.32
CA GLU A 88 -19.77 3.88 -7.79
C GLU A 88 -20.69 4.35 -6.67
N LYS A 89 -20.92 3.50 -5.66
CA LYS A 89 -21.85 3.79 -4.57
C LYS A 89 -21.30 3.36 -3.22
N ARG A 90 -21.58 4.19 -2.23
CA ARG A 90 -21.35 3.83 -0.83
C ARG A 90 -22.34 2.74 -0.39
N ALA A 91 -21.81 1.59 0.02
CA ALA A 91 -22.59 0.48 0.55
C ALA A 91 -22.95 0.67 2.03
N CYS A 92 -22.01 1.24 2.81
CA CYS A 92 -22.18 1.46 4.24
C CYS A 92 -21.35 2.65 4.71
N LYS A 93 -21.79 3.28 5.79
CA LYS A 93 -21.06 4.34 6.51
C LYS A 93 -20.93 3.95 7.98
N VAL A 94 -19.73 4.01 8.51
CA VAL A 94 -19.47 3.76 9.94
C VAL A 94 -19.10 5.04 10.63
N LYS A 95 -19.85 5.41 11.65
CA LYS A 95 -19.60 6.52 12.56
C LYS A 95 -19.04 6.00 13.88
N PHE A 96 -18.33 6.86 14.58
CA PHE A 96 -17.78 6.58 15.89
C PHE A 96 -18.57 7.34 16.97
N ASP A 97 -18.92 6.67 18.05
CA ASP A 97 -19.63 7.27 19.22
C ASP A 97 -18.68 8.00 20.17
N LYS A 98 -17.37 7.90 19.92
CA LYS A 98 -16.31 8.62 20.65
C LYS A 98 -15.52 9.49 19.68
N SER A 99 -14.98 10.59 20.21
CA SER A 99 -14.03 11.42 19.46
C SER A 99 -12.74 10.65 19.24
N ILE A 100 -12.30 10.62 17.99
CA ILE A 100 -11.02 10.08 17.56
C ILE A 100 -10.16 11.24 17.09
N ARG A 101 -8.83 11.15 17.29
CA ARG A 101 -7.88 12.09 16.74
C ARG A 101 -8.04 12.16 15.21
N TRP A 102 -7.86 13.34 14.64
CA TRP A 102 -7.73 13.55 13.20
C TRP A 102 -6.40 13.07 12.68
N ASP A 103 -6.22 13.18 11.40
CA ASP A 103 -5.00 12.83 10.69
C ASP A 103 -4.86 11.31 10.59
N TRP A 104 -5.86 10.74 9.89
CA TRP A 104 -5.91 9.30 9.65
C TRP A 104 -5.17 9.00 8.37
N GLU A 105 -4.20 8.11 8.42
CA GLU A 105 -3.32 7.86 7.29
C GLU A 105 -3.62 6.52 6.60
N ASP A 106 -3.47 5.41 7.27
CA ASP A 106 -3.65 4.09 6.68
C ASP A 106 -4.65 3.23 7.44
N MET A 107 -5.16 2.19 6.78
CA MET A 107 -6.10 1.23 7.34
C MET A 107 -5.65 -0.20 7.04
N SER A 108 -5.71 -1.07 8.04
CA SER A 108 -5.49 -2.50 7.88
C SER A 108 -6.62 -3.31 8.51
N GLY A 109 -6.85 -4.51 8.00
CA GLY A 109 -7.81 -5.48 8.56
C GLY A 109 -7.14 -6.75 9.03
N GLY A 110 -7.64 -7.36 10.12
CA GLY A 110 -7.07 -8.60 10.59
C GLY A 110 -7.92 -9.38 11.57
N VAL A 111 -7.45 -10.57 11.92
CA VAL A 111 -8.12 -11.48 12.84
C VAL A 111 -7.34 -11.58 14.14
N TYR A 112 -8.00 -11.35 15.27
CA TYR A 112 -7.46 -11.57 16.60
C TYR A 112 -8.46 -12.33 17.44
N ASN A 113 -8.07 -13.48 18.01
CA ASN A 113 -8.94 -14.36 18.78
C ASN A 113 -10.29 -14.62 18.08
N ASP A 114 -10.24 -15.11 16.84
CA ASP A 114 -11.38 -15.45 15.99
C ASP A 114 -12.35 -14.27 15.71
N THR A 115 -11.91 -13.05 15.93
CA THR A 115 -12.68 -11.83 15.66
C THR A 115 -11.97 -10.97 14.65
N ASN A 116 -12.70 -10.51 13.61
CA ASN A 116 -12.19 -9.55 12.64
C ASN A 116 -12.17 -8.14 13.24
N TYR A 117 -11.08 -7.44 13.05
CA TYR A 117 -10.86 -6.05 13.45
C TYR A 117 -10.45 -5.20 12.26
N LEU A 118 -10.83 -3.95 12.31
CA LEU A 118 -10.26 -2.89 11.49
C LEU A 118 -9.36 -2.02 12.38
N PHE A 119 -8.24 -1.62 11.82
CA PHE A 119 -7.25 -0.75 12.43
C PHE A 119 -7.10 0.51 11.59
N ILE A 120 -7.10 1.69 12.24
CA ILE A 120 -6.88 2.98 11.59
C ILE A 120 -5.67 3.62 12.25
N GLY A 121 -4.73 4.06 11.45
CA GLY A 121 -3.59 4.84 11.88
C GLY A 121 -3.97 6.31 12.07
N ALA A 122 -4.37 6.71 13.29
CA ALA A 122 -4.61 8.10 13.64
C ALA A 122 -3.28 8.71 14.12
N PHE A 123 -2.33 8.94 13.21
CA PHE A 123 -0.95 9.19 13.57
C PHE A 123 -0.15 10.08 12.59
N GLY A 124 -0.81 10.70 11.62
CA GLY A 124 -0.16 11.70 10.77
C GLY A 124 0.45 12.82 11.59
N ASP A 125 1.57 13.37 11.18
CA ASP A 125 2.27 14.47 11.84
C ASP A 125 3.27 15.09 10.86
N ASN A 126 2.77 15.63 9.77
CA ASN A 126 3.56 16.13 8.63
C ASN A 126 4.68 17.10 9.05
N ASP A 127 4.47 17.85 10.11
CA ASP A 127 5.44 18.81 10.65
C ASP A 127 6.29 18.22 11.80
N GLU A 128 6.03 16.98 12.21
CA GLU A 128 6.66 16.32 13.37
C GLU A 128 6.57 17.15 14.66
N THR A 129 5.41 17.77 14.89
CA THR A 129 5.21 18.69 16.01
C THR A 129 4.13 18.25 17.01
N ASP A 130 3.18 17.41 16.62
CA ASP A 130 2.06 16.99 17.46
C ASP A 130 2.48 15.88 18.45
N GLY A 131 2.88 14.73 17.99
CA GLY A 131 3.30 13.61 18.83
C GLY A 131 2.17 12.87 19.55
N ASN A 132 0.90 13.09 19.18
CA ASN A 132 -0.27 12.41 19.75
C ASN A 132 -0.67 11.21 18.89
N TYR A 133 0.13 10.19 18.87
CA TYR A 133 -0.09 9.04 18.01
C TYR A 133 -1.04 8.02 18.63
N SER A 134 -1.94 7.48 17.81
CA SER A 134 -2.76 6.35 18.23
C SER A 134 -3.12 5.42 17.06
N ILE A 135 -3.31 4.15 17.39
CA ILE A 135 -3.94 3.18 16.52
C ILE A 135 -5.37 2.98 17.04
N VAL A 136 -6.33 3.35 16.22
CA VAL A 136 -7.75 3.14 16.50
C VAL A 136 -8.14 1.77 16.02
N TYR A 137 -8.89 1.01 16.83
CA TYR A 137 -9.37 -0.30 16.42
C TYR A 137 -10.77 -0.59 16.91
N PHE A 138 -11.50 -1.37 16.15
CA PHE A 138 -12.85 -1.84 16.50
C PHE A 138 -13.16 -3.13 15.74
N LYS A 139 -14.16 -3.88 16.27
CA LYS A 139 -14.64 -5.07 15.55
C LYS A 139 -15.22 -4.66 14.22
N GLU A 140 -14.82 -5.35 13.16
CA GLU A 140 -15.36 -5.10 11.83
C GLU A 140 -16.87 -5.39 11.80
N PRO A 141 -17.72 -4.41 11.43
CA PRO A 141 -19.14 -4.64 11.31
C PRO A 141 -19.50 -5.36 10.00
N ALA A 142 -20.61 -6.10 9.98
CA ALA A 142 -21.18 -6.61 8.74
C ALA A 142 -21.76 -5.46 7.90
N ILE A 143 -21.63 -5.58 6.58
CA ILE A 143 -22.17 -4.62 5.62
C ILE A 143 -23.49 -5.15 5.08
N ASP A 144 -24.56 -4.38 5.24
CA ASP A 144 -25.88 -4.64 4.68
C ASP A 144 -26.41 -3.33 4.08
N PRO A 145 -26.18 -3.11 2.78
CA PRO A 145 -26.52 -1.85 2.13
C PRO A 145 -28.03 -1.54 2.13
N GLU A 146 -28.85 -2.57 2.17
CA GLU A 146 -30.30 -2.42 2.09
C GLU A 146 -30.93 -2.07 3.44
N ASN A 147 -30.45 -2.71 4.52
CA ASN A 147 -31.09 -2.58 5.84
C ASN A 147 -30.26 -1.73 6.82
N THR A 148 -28.95 -1.65 6.64
CA THR A 148 -28.05 -0.97 7.58
C THR A 148 -27.01 -0.09 6.87
N PRO A 149 -27.46 0.97 6.16
CA PRO A 149 -26.54 1.84 5.39
C PRO A 149 -25.64 2.70 6.29
N GLU A 150 -25.97 2.81 7.57
CA GLU A 150 -25.18 3.56 8.56
C GLU A 150 -25.09 2.77 9.88
N ILE A 151 -23.88 2.63 10.38
CA ILE A 151 -23.54 1.90 11.62
C ILE A 151 -22.78 2.84 12.54
N THR A 152 -23.05 2.73 13.86
CA THR A 152 -22.25 3.41 14.89
C THR A 152 -21.46 2.36 15.66
N VAL A 153 -20.16 2.56 15.79
CA VAL A 153 -19.26 1.68 16.56
C VAL A 153 -18.56 2.42 17.68
N THR A 154 -18.21 1.71 18.74
CA THR A 154 -17.40 2.21 19.84
C THR A 154 -15.94 1.80 19.59
N PRO A 155 -15.04 2.71 19.20
CA PRO A 155 -13.64 2.41 18.98
C PRO A 155 -12.87 2.32 20.29
N SER A 156 -11.75 1.60 20.24
CA SER A 156 -10.68 1.62 21.23
C SER A 156 -9.40 2.17 20.61
N ASN A 157 -8.46 2.65 21.43
CA ASN A 157 -7.21 3.25 20.97
C ASN A 157 -6.03 2.60 21.66
N ILE A 158 -4.92 2.44 20.93
CA ILE A 158 -3.59 2.19 21.47
C ILE A 158 -2.80 3.48 21.31
N LYS A 159 -2.51 4.18 22.40
CA LYS A 159 -1.64 5.36 22.38
C LYS A 159 -0.19 4.93 22.43
N TYR A 160 0.66 5.62 21.69
CA TYR A 160 2.08 5.24 21.67
C TYR A 160 3.03 6.43 21.52
N VAL A 161 4.30 6.17 21.81
CA VAL A 161 5.45 7.04 21.58
C VAL A 161 6.59 6.24 20.96
N TYR A 162 7.53 6.94 20.37
CA TYR A 162 8.72 6.34 19.78
C TYR A 162 9.81 6.10 20.82
N PRO A 163 10.64 5.03 20.64
CA PRO A 163 11.69 4.68 21.60
C PRO A 163 12.83 5.71 21.63
N ASP A 164 13.00 6.51 20.60
CA ASP A 164 14.00 7.57 20.52
C ASP A 164 13.55 8.89 21.15
N GLY A 165 12.31 8.95 21.62
CA GLY A 165 11.68 10.13 22.20
C GLY A 165 11.41 11.27 21.23
N LYS A 166 11.55 11.04 19.91
CA LYS A 166 11.24 12.02 18.88
C LYS A 166 9.80 11.86 18.39
N LYS A 167 9.39 12.81 17.57
CA LYS A 167 8.16 12.78 16.79
C LYS A 167 8.51 12.37 15.37
N HIS A 168 7.60 11.64 14.73
CA HIS A 168 7.76 11.15 13.38
C HIS A 168 6.45 11.26 12.63
N ASN A 169 6.51 11.68 11.37
CA ASN A 169 5.37 11.52 10.48
C ASN A 169 5.21 10.05 10.09
N ASN A 170 4.00 9.55 10.12
CA ASN A 170 3.67 8.17 9.80
C ASN A 170 2.51 8.14 8.83
N GLU A 171 2.56 7.18 7.91
CA GLU A 171 1.53 7.08 6.89
C GLU A 171 1.12 5.62 6.59
N ALA A 172 1.85 4.64 7.11
CA ALA A 172 1.58 3.24 6.79
C ALA A 172 1.40 2.37 8.03
N LEU A 173 0.40 1.50 7.95
CA LEU A 173 0.00 0.57 9.00
C LEU A 173 -0.25 -0.81 8.40
N MET A 174 0.25 -1.87 9.02
CA MET A 174 -0.12 -3.25 8.67
C MET A 174 -0.23 -4.12 9.91
N TYR A 175 -1.18 -5.05 9.89
CA TYR A 175 -1.39 -6.00 10.99
C TYR A 175 -1.05 -7.43 10.56
N ASP A 176 -0.20 -8.09 11.33
CA ASP A 176 0.15 -9.50 11.11
C ASP A 176 -0.70 -10.43 11.98
N ASN A 177 -1.57 -11.21 11.33
CA ASN A 177 -2.43 -12.21 11.98
C ASN A 177 -1.63 -13.36 12.64
N ARG A 178 -0.41 -13.66 12.15
CA ARG A 178 0.40 -14.77 12.67
C ARG A 178 1.08 -14.43 13.98
N GLU A 179 1.52 -13.17 14.11
CA GLU A 179 2.29 -12.71 15.27
C GLU A 179 1.42 -11.87 16.22
N ASN A 180 0.20 -11.50 15.82
CA ASN A 180 -0.63 -10.52 16.49
C ASN A 180 0.12 -9.20 16.73
N MET A 181 0.78 -8.72 15.68
CA MET A 181 1.67 -7.58 15.73
C MET A 181 1.21 -6.50 14.76
N ILE A 182 1.20 -5.25 15.21
CA ILE A 182 0.98 -4.08 14.35
C ILE A 182 2.35 -3.51 13.99
N TYR A 183 2.55 -3.22 12.71
CA TYR A 183 3.72 -2.53 12.19
C TYR A 183 3.32 -1.14 11.71
N ILE A 184 4.17 -0.16 11.96
CA ILE A 184 4.00 1.23 11.59
C ILE A 184 5.25 1.66 10.83
N ILE A 185 5.07 2.43 9.74
CA ILE A 185 6.17 2.87 8.91
C ILE A 185 6.10 4.39 8.78
N THR A 186 7.24 5.05 9.01
CA THR A 186 7.35 6.51 8.89
C THR A 186 7.36 6.95 7.42
N LYS A 187 6.84 8.14 7.16
CA LYS A 187 6.95 8.84 5.87
C LYS A 187 8.00 9.94 6.01
N VAL A 188 9.03 9.89 5.20
CA VAL A 188 10.10 10.89 5.23
C VAL A 188 10.47 11.33 3.82
N TYR A 189 10.84 12.61 3.67
CA TYR A 189 11.19 13.18 2.37
C TYR A 189 12.67 12.99 1.99
N TYR A 190 13.57 13.11 2.96
CA TYR A 190 15.02 13.19 2.68
C TYR A 190 15.86 12.21 3.49
N ASP A 191 15.23 11.30 4.17
CA ASP A 191 15.89 10.28 4.97
C ASP A 191 15.29 8.89 4.66
N VAL A 192 15.58 7.90 5.46
CA VAL A 192 15.13 6.51 5.30
C VAL A 192 13.89 6.31 6.12
N CYS A 193 12.83 5.77 5.51
CA CYS A 193 11.64 5.35 6.25
C CYS A 193 12.00 4.25 7.24
N GLN A 194 11.45 4.34 8.43
CA GLN A 194 11.72 3.43 9.53
C GLN A 194 10.49 2.57 9.83
N VAL A 195 10.73 1.31 10.17
CA VAL A 195 9.70 0.35 10.57
C VAL A 195 9.73 0.20 12.08
N PHE A 196 8.57 0.32 12.69
CA PHE A 196 8.34 0.09 14.12
C PHE A 196 7.24 -0.94 14.30
N ARG A 197 7.12 -1.52 15.49
CA ARG A 197 6.07 -2.49 15.80
C ARG A 197 5.57 -2.39 17.24
N ILE A 198 4.37 -2.94 17.47
CA ILE A 198 3.77 -3.11 18.78
C ILE A 198 2.85 -4.35 18.77
N PRO A 199 2.84 -5.17 19.82
CA PRO A 199 1.88 -6.27 19.94
C PRO A 199 0.43 -5.72 19.94
N PHE A 200 -0.48 -6.43 19.29
CA PHE A 200 -1.90 -6.13 19.44
C PHE A 200 -2.48 -6.89 20.63
N ARG A 201 -3.08 -6.17 21.56
CA ARG A 201 -3.79 -6.69 22.72
C ARG A 201 -4.98 -5.80 23.05
N LEU A 202 -6.01 -6.35 23.67
CA LEU A 202 -7.24 -5.63 24.03
C LEU A 202 -7.19 -4.98 25.42
N ASP A 203 -6.12 -5.16 26.18
CA ASP A 203 -5.99 -4.80 27.59
C ASP A 203 -5.03 -3.64 27.88
N TYR A 204 -4.67 -2.85 26.87
CA TYR A 204 -3.80 -1.68 27.06
C TYR A 204 -4.43 -0.56 27.90
N GLY A 205 -5.76 -0.47 27.90
CA GLY A 205 -6.46 0.63 28.58
C GLY A 205 -6.06 2.00 28.00
N ASP A 206 -5.81 2.96 28.90
CA ASP A 206 -5.39 4.32 28.52
C ASP A 206 -3.87 4.55 28.57
N GLU A 207 -3.10 3.50 28.86
CA GLU A 207 -1.64 3.59 28.99
C GLU A 207 -0.98 3.87 27.63
N THR A 208 -0.04 4.82 27.63
CA THR A 208 0.79 5.07 26.45
C THR A 208 1.90 4.05 26.36
N GLN A 209 2.01 3.40 25.22
CA GLN A 209 2.97 2.35 24.93
C GLN A 209 4.22 2.93 24.27
N THR A 210 5.34 2.21 24.34
CA THR A 210 6.53 2.53 23.54
C THR A 210 6.66 1.53 22.41
N LEU A 211 6.78 2.03 21.17
CA LEU A 211 7.02 1.18 20.02
C LEU A 211 8.39 0.50 20.10
N GLU A 212 8.51 -0.65 19.47
CA GLU A 212 9.81 -1.30 19.23
C GLU A 212 10.31 -0.93 17.83
N TYR A 213 11.54 -0.43 17.73
CA TYR A 213 12.20 -0.20 16.44
C TYR A 213 12.58 -1.53 15.79
N VAL A 214 12.29 -1.68 14.50
CA VAL A 214 12.58 -2.90 13.74
C VAL A 214 13.78 -2.70 12.84
N CYS A 215 13.72 -1.74 11.92
CA CYS A 215 14.79 -1.45 10.97
C CYS A 215 14.50 -0.16 10.18
N ASP A 216 15.53 0.32 9.50
CA ASP A 216 15.39 1.20 8.35
C ASP A 216 15.01 0.36 7.12
N LEU A 217 14.15 0.88 6.24
CA LEU A 217 13.89 0.26 4.95
C LEU A 217 15.12 0.43 4.06
N GLY A 218 15.83 -0.67 3.79
CA GLY A 218 17.13 -0.67 3.11
C GLY A 218 17.07 -0.41 1.59
N VAL A 219 15.88 -0.20 1.02
CA VAL A 219 15.69 0.11 -0.40
C VAL A 219 16.01 1.57 -0.66
N LYS A 220 16.67 1.84 -1.79
CA LYS A 220 17.00 3.20 -2.23
C LYS A 220 16.51 3.43 -3.65
N SER A 221 16.06 4.66 -3.92
CA SER A 221 15.73 5.13 -5.26
C SER A 221 16.68 6.28 -5.62
N ASP A 222 17.25 6.24 -6.82
CA ASP A 222 18.07 7.35 -7.33
C ASP A 222 17.18 8.41 -7.97
N LEU A 223 16.52 9.19 -7.15
CA LEU A 223 15.67 10.30 -7.56
C LEU A 223 16.44 11.63 -7.68
N GLY A 224 17.77 11.61 -7.48
CA GLY A 224 18.60 12.79 -7.52
C GLY A 224 18.44 13.69 -6.29
N GLU A 225 18.36 14.99 -6.51
CA GLU A 225 18.28 16.01 -5.47
C GLU A 225 16.98 16.80 -5.57
N SER A 226 16.49 17.24 -4.42
CA SER A 226 15.35 18.16 -4.35
C SER A 226 15.69 19.52 -4.99
N THR A 227 14.69 20.34 -5.22
CA THR A 227 14.85 21.74 -5.69
C THR A 227 15.72 22.60 -4.75
N THR A 228 15.91 22.15 -3.50
CA THR A 228 16.78 22.81 -2.51
C THR A 228 18.19 22.18 -2.43
N GLY A 229 18.52 21.25 -3.33
CA GLY A 229 19.80 20.58 -3.37
C GLY A 229 20.01 19.50 -2.29
N LYS A 230 18.94 19.06 -1.62
CA LYS A 230 19.01 17.95 -0.68
C LYS A 230 18.83 16.63 -1.44
N PRO A 231 19.76 15.67 -1.32
CA PRO A 231 19.62 14.38 -1.96
C PRO A 231 18.48 13.59 -1.30
N TYR A 232 17.69 12.90 -2.13
CA TYR A 232 16.73 11.92 -1.64
C TYR A 232 17.48 10.67 -1.18
N LYS A 233 17.22 10.22 0.03
CA LYS A 233 17.86 9.05 0.61
C LYS A 233 16.81 7.97 0.82
N GLY A 234 17.16 6.75 0.42
CA GLY A 234 16.35 5.60 0.74
C GLY A 234 15.03 5.50 -0.03
N PHE A 235 14.17 4.63 0.46
CA PHE A 235 12.78 4.49 0.03
C PHE A 235 11.96 5.43 0.90
N HIS A 236 11.56 6.55 0.33
CA HIS A 236 10.91 7.65 1.02
C HIS A 236 9.44 7.75 0.64
N LEU A 237 8.68 8.56 1.38
CA LEU A 237 7.25 8.80 1.16
C LEU A 237 6.43 7.49 1.13
N VAL A 238 6.69 6.60 2.08
CA VAL A 238 5.83 5.44 2.30
C VAL A 238 4.46 5.93 2.74
N THR A 239 3.40 5.44 2.10
CA THR A 239 2.02 5.88 2.30
C THR A 239 1.10 4.76 2.77
N ALA A 240 1.37 3.51 2.43
CA ALA A 240 0.55 2.39 2.87
C ALA A 240 1.32 1.08 2.96
N ALA A 241 0.80 0.14 3.75
CA ALA A 241 1.31 -1.21 3.83
C ALA A 241 0.19 -2.21 4.18
N ASP A 242 0.32 -3.45 3.73
CA ASP A 242 -0.59 -4.50 4.16
C ASP A 242 0.07 -5.89 4.11
N ILE A 243 -0.49 -6.83 4.86
CA ILE A 243 -0.07 -8.23 4.93
C ILE A 243 -1.22 -9.11 4.46
N SER A 244 -0.91 -10.10 3.60
CA SER A 244 -1.91 -11.03 3.08
C SER A 244 -2.67 -11.77 4.19
N PRO A 245 -3.91 -12.21 3.94
CA PRO A 245 -4.72 -12.91 4.94
C PRO A 245 -4.04 -14.11 5.56
N ASP A 246 -3.24 -14.86 4.79
CA ASP A 246 -2.45 -15.97 5.28
C ASP A 246 -1.16 -15.54 6.02
N GLY A 247 -0.85 -14.24 6.04
CA GLY A 247 0.35 -13.67 6.68
C GLY A 247 1.64 -13.96 5.93
N LYS A 248 1.60 -14.42 4.68
CA LYS A 248 2.79 -14.83 3.91
C LYS A 248 3.40 -13.71 3.10
N TYR A 249 2.60 -12.79 2.62
CA TYR A 249 3.02 -11.76 1.68
C TYR A 249 2.89 -10.37 2.29
N ILE A 250 3.92 -9.55 2.12
CA ILE A 250 3.97 -8.17 2.63
C ILE A 250 4.05 -7.22 1.45
N LEU A 251 3.26 -6.15 1.49
CA LEU A 251 3.31 -5.03 0.55
C LEU A 251 3.64 -3.75 1.32
N ILE A 252 4.52 -2.95 0.76
CA ILE A 252 4.77 -1.57 1.19
C ILE A 252 4.74 -0.68 -0.04
N LYS A 253 3.87 0.33 -0.01
CA LYS A 253 3.66 1.29 -1.08
C LYS A 253 4.29 2.63 -0.71
N ASN A 254 4.73 3.36 -1.73
CA ASN A 254 5.08 4.76 -1.62
C ASN A 254 4.52 5.58 -2.77
N HIS A 255 4.56 6.89 -2.64
CA HIS A 255 4.41 7.78 -3.77
C HIS A 255 5.65 8.68 -3.95
N ASN A 256 5.68 9.45 -5.03
CA ASN A 256 6.78 10.34 -5.33
C ASN A 256 6.27 11.71 -5.79
N ASN A 257 6.53 12.73 -4.99
CA ASN A 257 6.10 14.10 -5.28
C ASN A 257 6.97 14.82 -6.33
N ILE A 258 8.10 14.25 -6.74
CA ILE A 258 9.02 14.91 -7.68
C ILE A 258 8.62 14.63 -9.12
N VAL A 259 8.22 13.41 -9.37
CA VAL A 259 7.64 12.98 -10.63
C VAL A 259 6.30 12.37 -10.23
N ALA A 260 5.29 13.20 -10.10
CA ALA A 260 3.96 12.93 -9.53
C ALA A 260 3.23 11.66 -10.03
N THR A 261 3.95 10.76 -10.67
CA THR A 261 3.42 9.61 -11.37
C THR A 261 4.12 8.30 -10.99
N TYR A 262 5.16 8.33 -10.15
CA TYR A 262 5.86 7.11 -9.79
C TYR A 262 5.49 6.68 -8.37
N CYS A 263 4.61 5.68 -8.30
CA CYS A 263 4.44 4.88 -7.12
C CYS A 263 5.17 3.55 -7.28
N TRP A 264 5.76 3.04 -6.22
CA TRP A 264 6.32 1.70 -6.19
C TRP A 264 5.62 0.87 -5.13
N VAL A 265 5.49 -0.40 -5.40
CA VAL A 265 5.08 -1.38 -4.40
C VAL A 265 6.23 -2.36 -4.22
N LEU A 266 6.75 -2.43 -3.01
CA LEU A 266 7.70 -3.44 -2.59
C LEU A 266 6.95 -4.66 -2.10
N TYR A 267 7.43 -5.83 -2.46
CA TYR A 267 6.82 -7.10 -2.16
C TYR A 267 7.82 -8.06 -1.53
N TRP A 268 7.44 -8.69 -0.44
CA TRP A 268 8.18 -9.76 0.21
C TRP A 268 7.34 -11.01 0.33
N VAL A 269 8.02 -12.16 0.19
CA VAL A 269 7.50 -13.46 0.55
C VAL A 269 8.18 -13.89 1.84
N ARG A 270 7.42 -14.10 2.90
CA ARG A 270 7.94 -14.62 4.17
C ARG A 270 8.30 -16.09 4.02
N GLN A 271 9.42 -16.47 4.60
CA GLN A 271 9.83 -17.86 4.74
C GLN A 271 9.06 -18.53 5.89
N ASP A 272 9.07 -19.86 5.95
CA ASP A 272 8.43 -20.58 7.04
C ASP A 272 9.05 -20.21 8.38
N GLY A 273 8.21 -19.78 9.32
CA GLY A 273 8.64 -19.34 10.65
C GLY A 273 9.32 -17.95 10.69
N GLU A 274 9.42 -17.26 9.57
CA GLU A 274 10.00 -15.91 9.52
C GLU A 274 9.02 -14.86 10.04
N SER A 275 9.52 -13.96 10.91
CA SER A 275 8.76 -12.80 11.34
C SER A 275 8.65 -11.74 10.23
N VAL A 276 7.64 -10.86 10.31
CA VAL A 276 7.59 -9.66 9.43
C VAL A 276 8.84 -8.79 9.67
N ALA A 277 9.25 -8.65 10.93
CA ALA A 277 10.44 -7.89 11.30
C ALA A 277 11.73 -8.39 10.64
N ASP A 278 11.85 -9.68 10.38
CA ASP A 278 12.99 -10.26 9.68
C ASP A 278 12.83 -10.18 8.16
N ALA A 279 11.61 -10.39 7.67
CA ALA A 279 11.32 -10.34 6.24
C ALA A 279 11.63 -8.96 5.64
N VAL A 280 11.21 -7.87 6.28
CA VAL A 280 11.42 -6.50 5.76
C VAL A 280 12.87 -6.04 5.79
N LYS A 281 13.75 -6.75 6.50
CA LYS A 281 15.21 -6.55 6.49
C LYS A 281 15.90 -7.20 5.29
N ARG A 282 15.18 -8.04 4.55
CA ARG A 282 15.69 -8.70 3.34
C ARG A 282 15.39 -7.88 2.10
N GLN A 283 16.04 -8.23 1.01
CA GLN A 283 15.77 -7.66 -0.30
C GLN A 283 14.32 -7.91 -0.74
N PRO A 284 13.54 -6.86 -1.07
CA PRO A 284 12.21 -7.01 -1.66
C PRO A 284 12.29 -7.23 -3.17
N GLN A 285 11.12 -7.50 -3.75
CA GLN A 285 10.90 -7.46 -5.19
C GLN A 285 9.93 -6.31 -5.50
N PRO A 286 10.30 -5.28 -6.27
CA PRO A 286 9.35 -4.28 -6.73
C PRO A 286 8.39 -4.88 -7.76
N ILE A 287 7.10 -4.54 -7.66
CA ILE A 287 6.06 -5.04 -8.56
C ILE A 287 6.04 -4.22 -9.85
N LYS A 288 6.34 -4.84 -10.99
CA LYS A 288 6.44 -4.16 -12.29
C LYS A 288 5.11 -3.57 -12.79
N ALA A 289 4.00 -4.20 -12.49
CA ALA A 289 2.69 -3.71 -12.92
C ALA A 289 2.31 -2.35 -12.31
N TYR A 290 3.10 -1.87 -11.36
CA TYR A 290 2.77 -0.70 -10.55
C TYR A 290 3.39 0.61 -11.06
N ASN A 291 4.19 0.64 -12.03
CA ASN A 291 4.83 1.85 -12.53
C ASN A 291 3.87 2.70 -13.38
N THR A 292 2.80 3.29 -12.79
CA THR A 292 1.87 4.17 -13.52
C THR A 292 1.08 5.12 -12.62
N TYR A 293 0.63 6.18 -13.21
CA TYR A 293 -0.27 7.26 -12.81
C TYR A 293 -1.26 6.93 -11.68
N GLU A 294 -0.78 6.95 -10.46
CA GLU A 294 -1.58 7.18 -9.28
C GLU A 294 -1.08 8.49 -8.68
N TRP A 295 -1.82 9.55 -8.92
CA TRP A 295 -1.55 10.85 -8.30
C TRP A 295 -1.68 10.66 -6.79
N GLN A 296 -0.61 10.98 -6.03
CA GLN A 296 -0.58 10.71 -4.60
C GLN A 296 -1.16 9.33 -4.26
N GLY A 297 -0.52 8.27 -4.78
CA GLY A 297 -0.97 6.91 -4.53
C GLY A 297 -0.83 6.53 -3.07
N GLU A 298 -1.93 6.50 -2.31
CA GLU A 298 -1.88 6.43 -0.85
C GLU A 298 -2.27 5.07 -0.30
N ALA A 299 -3.26 4.40 -0.87
CA ALA A 299 -3.87 3.23 -0.24
C ALA A 299 -3.54 1.90 -0.92
N ILE A 300 -3.38 0.82 -0.13
CA ILE A 300 -3.20 -0.55 -0.59
C ILE A 300 -3.83 -1.55 0.38
N CYS A 301 -4.48 -2.62 -0.12
CA CYS A 301 -4.92 -3.72 0.73
C CYS A 301 -5.00 -5.05 -0.02
N TRP A 302 -4.75 -6.15 0.68
CA TRP A 302 -4.98 -7.50 0.18
C TRP A 302 -6.46 -7.88 0.23
N LEU A 303 -6.99 -8.40 -0.89
CA LEU A 303 -8.28 -9.09 -0.92
C LEU A 303 -8.12 -10.54 -0.42
N ASP A 304 -7.17 -11.24 -1.02
CA ASP A 304 -6.79 -12.60 -0.73
C ASP A 304 -5.28 -12.78 -1.00
N ASP A 305 -4.74 -13.99 -0.94
CA ASP A 305 -3.30 -14.24 -1.09
C ASP A 305 -2.76 -14.02 -2.52
N ASP A 306 -3.65 -13.79 -3.49
CA ASP A 306 -3.33 -13.61 -4.91
C ASP A 306 -3.86 -12.31 -5.51
N THR A 307 -4.56 -11.49 -4.72
CA THR A 307 -5.19 -10.28 -5.20
C THR A 307 -5.07 -9.16 -4.20
N PHE A 308 -4.67 -7.97 -4.66
CA PHE A 308 -4.71 -6.76 -3.85
C PHE A 308 -5.27 -5.57 -4.64
N TYR A 309 -5.75 -4.57 -3.92
CA TYR A 309 -6.24 -3.31 -4.47
C TYR A 309 -5.33 -2.16 -4.11
N THR A 310 -5.36 -1.13 -4.98
CA THR A 310 -4.80 0.19 -4.69
C THR A 310 -5.76 1.27 -5.14
N THR A 311 -5.69 2.41 -4.48
CA THR A 311 -6.29 3.66 -4.93
C THR A 311 -5.39 4.82 -4.54
N SER A 312 -5.79 6.02 -4.92
CA SER A 312 -5.01 7.23 -4.68
C SER A 312 -5.90 8.33 -4.12
N ASP A 313 -5.27 9.30 -3.52
CA ASP A 313 -5.86 10.62 -3.37
C ASP A 313 -6.14 11.23 -4.75
N ALA A 314 -7.15 12.04 -4.85
CA ALA A 314 -7.47 12.76 -6.08
C ALA A 314 -7.83 14.20 -5.73
N ASP A 315 -6.85 15.07 -5.85
CA ASP A 315 -7.05 16.52 -5.69
C ASP A 315 -8.21 17.07 -6.55
N ASP A 316 -8.38 16.52 -7.75
CA ASP A 316 -9.31 17.06 -8.77
C ASP A 316 -10.03 15.97 -9.57
N GLY A 317 -10.61 14.96 -8.94
CA GLY A 317 -11.36 13.97 -9.70
C GLY A 317 -11.66 12.68 -8.96
N ASN A 318 -12.20 11.74 -9.69
CA ASN A 318 -12.55 10.43 -9.18
C ASN A 318 -11.34 9.50 -9.29
N PRO A 319 -10.71 9.07 -8.19
CA PRO A 319 -9.53 8.21 -8.25
C PRO A 319 -9.88 6.82 -8.76
N PRO A 320 -8.99 6.20 -9.56
CA PRO A 320 -9.19 4.84 -10.01
C PRO A 320 -8.99 3.84 -8.88
N ILE A 321 -9.77 2.75 -8.92
CA ILE A 321 -9.49 1.56 -8.13
C ILE A 321 -8.78 0.56 -9.04
N TYR A 322 -7.56 0.20 -8.68
CA TYR A 322 -6.80 -0.80 -9.40
C TYR A 322 -6.80 -2.12 -8.63
N LYS A 323 -6.99 -3.20 -9.37
CA LYS A 323 -6.90 -4.58 -8.93
C LYS A 323 -5.65 -5.22 -9.50
N PHE A 324 -4.84 -5.79 -8.66
CA PHE A 324 -3.66 -6.55 -9.03
C PHE A 324 -3.94 -8.01 -8.75
N THR A 325 -3.84 -8.83 -9.77
CA THR A 325 -4.05 -10.28 -9.66
C THR A 325 -2.77 -11.00 -10.05
N ARG A 326 -2.38 -11.99 -9.25
CA ARG A 326 -1.21 -12.83 -9.55
C ARG A 326 -1.47 -13.63 -10.81
N LYS A 327 -0.51 -13.60 -11.71
CA LYS A 327 -0.54 -14.42 -12.92
C LYS A 327 -0.04 -15.82 -12.57
N TRP A 328 -0.91 -16.80 -12.66
CA TRP A 328 -0.55 -18.19 -12.55
C TRP A 328 -0.42 -18.77 -13.97
N GLY A 329 0.82 -18.96 -14.44
CA GLY A 329 1.11 -19.75 -15.65
C GLY A 329 0.83 -19.10 -17.01
N GLU A 330 0.43 -17.83 -17.10
CA GLU A 330 0.18 -17.18 -18.41
C GLU A 330 1.39 -16.52 -19.06
N ASP A 331 2.44 -16.18 -18.31
CA ASP A 331 3.62 -15.46 -18.84
C ASP A 331 4.93 -16.26 -18.83
N THR A 332 4.87 -17.56 -19.01
CA THR A 332 6.07 -18.36 -19.23
C THR A 332 6.64 -18.26 -20.66
N GLU A 333 6.01 -17.48 -21.54
CA GLU A 333 6.50 -17.28 -22.92
C GLU A 333 7.83 -16.50 -23.01
N ASN A 334 8.32 -15.87 -21.94
CA ASN A 334 9.57 -15.09 -21.96
C ASN A 334 10.71 -15.62 -21.08
N VAL A 335 10.53 -16.70 -20.36
CA VAL A 335 11.70 -17.47 -19.96
C VAL A 335 12.14 -18.20 -21.22
N GLN A 336 13.19 -17.71 -21.88
CA GLN A 336 13.88 -18.49 -22.92
C GLN A 336 14.38 -19.76 -22.23
N ALA A 337 13.49 -20.73 -22.12
CA ALA A 337 13.89 -22.09 -21.90
C ALA A 337 14.86 -22.41 -23.04
N GLY A 338 16.08 -22.77 -22.72
CA GLY A 338 17.02 -23.27 -23.72
C GLY A 338 16.28 -24.30 -24.58
N LYS A 339 16.58 -24.37 -25.89
CA LYS A 339 15.91 -25.25 -26.83
C LYS A 339 15.66 -26.63 -26.19
N GLY A 340 14.39 -27.00 -26.00
CA GLY A 340 13.99 -28.30 -25.46
C GLY A 340 13.39 -28.33 -24.08
N ASN A 341 13.48 -27.24 -23.29
CA ASN A 341 12.90 -27.19 -21.94
C ASN A 341 11.56 -26.45 -21.93
N ARG A 342 10.57 -26.96 -21.18
CA ARG A 342 9.29 -26.29 -20.96
C ARG A 342 8.95 -26.25 -19.49
N LEU A 343 8.21 -25.21 -19.05
CA LEU A 343 7.66 -25.17 -17.73
C LEU A 343 6.36 -25.98 -17.65
N GLU A 344 6.20 -26.77 -16.63
CA GLU A 344 5.05 -27.64 -16.42
C GLU A 344 4.56 -27.50 -14.99
N MET A 345 3.25 -27.30 -14.80
CA MET A 345 2.64 -27.23 -13.49
C MET A 345 2.01 -28.58 -13.13
N ILE A 346 2.43 -29.12 -12.01
CA ILE A 346 1.91 -30.39 -11.47
C ILE A 346 1.53 -30.12 -10.01
N ASP A 347 0.28 -30.38 -9.64
CA ASP A 347 -0.26 -30.21 -8.28
C ASP A 347 0.10 -28.83 -7.66
N HIS A 348 -0.16 -27.75 -8.42
CA HIS A 348 0.14 -26.35 -8.03
C HIS A 348 1.63 -26.04 -7.81
N THR A 349 2.54 -26.90 -8.26
CA THR A 349 3.98 -26.68 -8.19
C THR A 349 4.56 -26.60 -9.61
N LEU A 350 5.42 -25.59 -9.83
CA LEU A 350 6.05 -25.36 -11.13
C LEU A 350 7.35 -26.16 -11.25
N TYR A 351 7.50 -26.87 -12.38
CA TYR A 351 8.67 -27.68 -12.71
C TYR A 351 9.23 -27.31 -14.09
N VAL A 352 10.47 -27.65 -14.35
CA VAL A 352 11.08 -27.58 -15.67
C VAL A 352 11.10 -29.00 -16.25
N ARG A 353 10.36 -29.25 -17.33
CA ARG A 353 10.46 -30.48 -18.08
C ARG A 353 11.49 -30.31 -19.20
N SER A 354 12.50 -31.16 -19.22
CA SER A 354 13.49 -31.27 -20.28
C SER A 354 13.37 -32.60 -21.00
N GLU A 355 14.19 -32.82 -22.00
CA GLU A 355 14.22 -34.11 -22.77
C GLU A 355 14.60 -35.30 -21.87
N ASP A 356 15.34 -35.04 -20.77
CA ASP A 356 15.90 -36.07 -19.89
C ASP A 356 15.16 -36.17 -18.53
N GLY A 357 14.10 -35.41 -18.32
CA GLY A 357 13.28 -35.51 -17.10
C GLY A 357 12.58 -34.24 -16.62
N LEU A 358 12.00 -34.34 -15.43
CA LEU A 358 11.32 -33.28 -14.72
C LEU A 358 12.21 -32.77 -13.60
N TYR A 359 12.34 -31.44 -13.48
CA TYR A 359 13.22 -30.79 -12.50
C TYR A 359 12.44 -29.76 -11.69
N ALA A 360 12.68 -29.70 -10.39
CA ALA A 360 12.26 -28.59 -9.55
C ALA A 360 12.98 -27.31 -9.96
N LEU A 361 12.45 -26.13 -9.64
CA LEU A 361 13.06 -24.83 -10.00
C LEU A 361 14.45 -24.61 -9.41
N ASP A 362 14.80 -25.36 -8.36
CA ASP A 362 16.14 -25.37 -7.75
C ASP A 362 17.13 -26.30 -8.49
N GLY A 363 16.74 -26.90 -9.60
CA GLY A 363 17.55 -27.77 -10.43
C GLY A 363 17.59 -29.25 -10.01
N ARG A 364 16.90 -29.65 -8.95
CA ARG A 364 16.82 -31.08 -8.54
C ARG A 364 15.93 -31.87 -9.51
N LYS A 365 16.41 -32.99 -9.99
CA LYS A 365 15.61 -33.91 -10.79
C LYS A 365 14.55 -34.57 -9.91
N VAL A 366 13.28 -34.53 -10.38
CA VAL A 366 12.12 -35.07 -9.65
C VAL A 366 11.62 -36.37 -10.29
N GLU A 367 11.76 -36.48 -11.62
CA GLU A 367 11.37 -37.64 -12.40
C GLU A 367 12.31 -37.85 -13.61
#